data_4c56dd052807de603f87da7f2e9cca08
#
_entry.id   4c56dd052807de603f87da7f2e9cca08
#
_cell.length_a   1.000
_cell.length_b   1.000
_cell.length_c   1.000
_cell.angle_alpha   90.00
_cell.angle_beta   90.00
_cell.angle_gamma   90.00
#
_symmetry.space_group_name_H-M   'P 1'
#
loop_
_entity.id
_entity.type
_entity.pdbx_description
1 polymer ?
#
loop_
_entity_poly.entity_id
_entity_poly.type
_entity_poly.pdbx_seq_one_letter_code
_entity_poly.pdbx_strand_id
1 'polypeptide(L)'
;LERLREILAPLLTPPAAERPDVVVLACTHFPLLRAELEAIAPPDIAWIDSGAAVARRVVEVLPKQDAAPALPADLALTTAPAPDDLRRALAQAGFAACETLHA
;
A
#
# COMPACT_ATOMS: atom_id res chain seq x y z
N LEU A 1 -3.46 2.93 16.00
CA LEU A 1 -4.02 4.26 15.62
C LEU A 1 -3.44 5.39 16.46
N GLU A 2 -3.25 5.23 17.78
CA GLU A 2 -2.70 6.25 18.68
C GLU A 2 -1.32 6.75 18.20
N ARG A 3 -0.39 5.82 17.99
CA ARG A 3 0.95 6.16 17.51
C ARG A 3 0.94 6.88 16.15
N LEU A 4 0.01 6.52 15.27
CA LEU A 4 -0.14 7.17 13.98
C LEU A 4 -0.66 8.61 14.13
N ARG A 5 -1.60 8.85 15.05
CA ARG A 5 -2.08 10.20 15.39
C ARG A 5 -0.98 11.08 15.93
N GLU A 6 -0.15 10.56 16.86
CA GLU A 6 0.99 11.31 17.40
C GLU A 6 1.97 11.77 16.30
N ILE A 7 2.31 10.84 15.38
CA ILE A 7 3.24 11.13 14.28
C ILE A 7 2.66 12.18 13.33
N LEU A 8 1.38 12.11 13.02
CA LEU A 8 0.72 13.00 12.08
C LEU A 8 0.16 14.28 12.71
N ALA A 9 0.16 14.40 14.04
CA ALA A 9 -0.35 15.57 14.74
C ALA A 9 0.17 16.90 14.18
N PRO A 10 1.46 17.09 13.86
CA PRO A 10 1.96 18.34 13.30
C PRO A 10 1.33 18.72 11.95
N LEU A 11 0.84 17.74 11.17
CA LEU A 11 0.16 17.97 9.89
C LEU A 11 -1.35 18.14 10.03
N LEU A 12 -1.95 17.48 11.04
CA LEU A 12 -3.41 17.35 11.13
C LEU A 12 -4.06 18.34 12.13
N THR A 13 -3.29 18.83 13.12
CA THR A 13 -3.83 19.72 14.17
C THR A 13 -3.92 21.21 13.82
N PRO A 14 -3.12 21.77 12.87
CA PRO A 14 -3.29 23.16 12.50
C PRO A 14 -4.71 23.46 11.96
N PRO A 15 -5.16 24.73 12.04
CA PRO A 15 -6.41 25.17 11.43
C PRO A 15 -6.45 24.84 9.94
N ALA A 16 -7.65 24.67 9.37
CA ALA A 16 -7.85 24.27 7.97
C ALA A 16 -7.10 25.16 6.95
N ALA A 17 -6.93 26.45 7.26
CA ALA A 17 -6.19 27.39 6.40
C ALA A 17 -4.65 27.19 6.42
N GLU A 18 -4.12 26.44 7.38
CA GLU A 18 -2.68 26.27 7.60
C GLU A 18 -2.21 24.83 7.39
N ARG A 19 -3.14 23.87 7.31
CA ARG A 19 -2.80 22.46 7.08
C ARG A 19 -2.86 22.10 5.59
N PRO A 20 -2.17 21.03 5.17
CA PRO A 20 -2.28 20.55 3.81
C PRO A 20 -3.70 20.04 3.50
N ASP A 21 -4.19 20.34 2.32
CA ASP A 21 -5.41 19.77 1.72
C ASP A 21 -5.11 18.49 0.93
N VAL A 22 -3.83 18.27 0.56
CA VAL A 22 -3.36 17.10 -0.14
C VAL A 22 -2.10 16.56 0.52
N VAL A 23 -2.07 15.24 0.76
CA VAL A 23 -0.87 14.53 1.25
C VAL A 23 -0.50 13.43 0.27
N VAL A 24 0.74 13.48 -0.22
CA VAL A 24 1.29 12.46 -1.12
C VAL A 24 1.98 11.37 -0.32
N LEU A 25 1.49 10.13 -0.46
CA LEU A 25 2.10 8.95 0.16
C LEU A 25 3.29 8.48 -0.70
N ALA A 26 4.42 9.18 -0.60
CA ALA A 26 5.63 8.95 -1.39
C ALA A 26 6.46 7.75 -0.88
N CYS A 27 5.81 6.67 -0.51
CA CYS A 27 6.42 5.45 0.00
C CYS A 27 5.60 4.24 -0.47
N THR A 28 6.22 3.10 -0.64
CA THR A 28 5.56 1.85 -1.03
C THR A 28 4.68 1.24 0.08
N HIS A 29 4.93 1.58 1.35
CA HIS A 29 4.22 1.00 2.50
C HIS A 29 3.06 1.88 2.98
N PHE A 30 3.15 3.19 2.91
CA PHE A 30 2.10 4.09 3.40
C PHE A 30 0.73 3.90 2.73
N PRO A 31 0.64 3.57 1.43
CA PRO A 31 -0.66 3.24 0.83
C PRO A 31 -1.39 2.08 1.51
N LEU A 32 -0.65 1.16 2.16
CA LEU A 32 -1.23 0.04 2.92
C LEU A 32 -1.94 0.51 4.21
N LEU A 33 -1.63 1.71 4.70
CA LEU A 33 -2.24 2.33 5.89
C LEU A 33 -3.34 3.34 5.51
N ARG A 34 -3.77 3.37 4.26
CA ARG A 34 -4.70 4.39 3.76
C ARG A 34 -5.98 4.47 4.58
N ALA A 35 -6.58 3.34 4.93
CA ALA A 35 -7.80 3.28 5.72
C ALA A 35 -7.61 3.88 7.13
N GLU A 36 -6.48 3.62 7.76
CA GLU A 36 -6.12 4.15 9.07
C GLU A 36 -5.83 5.66 9.01
N LEU A 37 -5.17 6.11 7.92
CA LEU A 37 -4.89 7.52 7.68
C LEU A 37 -6.20 8.31 7.49
N GLU A 38 -7.11 7.81 6.66
CA GLU A 38 -8.43 8.40 6.43
C GLU A 38 -9.28 8.41 7.71
N ALA A 39 -9.16 7.39 8.55
CA ALA A 39 -9.92 7.30 9.81
C ALA A 39 -9.47 8.31 10.88
N ILE A 40 -8.26 8.84 10.81
CA ILE A 40 -7.72 9.78 11.79
C ILE A 40 -7.58 11.21 11.27
N ALA A 41 -7.59 11.40 9.96
CA ALA A 41 -7.44 12.70 9.31
C ALA A 41 -8.78 13.43 9.19
N PRO A 42 -8.78 14.75 9.14
CA PRO A 42 -9.91 15.53 8.70
C PRO A 42 -10.38 15.12 7.28
N PRO A 43 -11.71 15.15 7.01
CA PRO A 43 -12.27 14.62 5.76
C PRO A 43 -11.94 15.47 4.52
N ASP A 44 -11.39 16.65 4.70
CA ASP A 44 -10.98 17.58 3.65
C ASP A 44 -9.53 17.36 3.19
N ILE A 45 -8.81 16.39 3.75
CA ILE A 45 -7.46 16.00 3.29
C ILE A 45 -7.55 14.89 2.24
N ALA A 46 -7.06 15.16 1.03
CA ALA A 46 -6.92 14.17 -0.02
C ALA A 46 -5.60 13.40 0.11
N TRP A 47 -5.66 12.08 0.07
CA TRP A 47 -4.50 11.20 0.09
C TRP A 47 -4.20 10.69 -1.31
N ILE A 48 -2.99 10.92 -1.81
CA ILE A 48 -2.56 10.53 -3.15
C ILE A 48 -1.39 9.55 -3.04
N ASP A 49 -1.43 8.47 -3.81
CA ASP A 49 -0.32 7.54 -3.98
C ASP A 49 -0.07 7.25 -5.46
N SER A 50 1.06 6.62 -5.76
CA SER A 50 1.47 6.28 -7.13
C SER A 50 1.00 4.90 -7.60
N GLY A 51 0.36 4.09 -6.75
CA GLY A 51 0.07 2.68 -7.03
C GLY A 51 -0.68 2.47 -8.34
N ALA A 52 -1.82 3.14 -8.50
CA ALA A 52 -2.63 3.02 -9.72
C ALA A 52 -1.90 3.54 -10.98
N ALA A 53 -1.08 4.59 -10.85
CA ALA A 53 -0.32 5.13 -11.98
C ALA A 53 0.80 4.16 -12.39
N VAL A 54 1.50 3.59 -11.44
CA VAL A 54 2.53 2.55 -11.67
C VAL A 54 1.90 1.31 -12.30
N ALA A 55 0.78 0.82 -11.79
CA ALA A 55 0.08 -0.34 -12.35
C ALA A 55 -0.33 -0.12 -13.81
N ARG A 56 -0.89 1.06 -14.14
CA ARG A 56 -1.20 1.40 -15.53
C ARG A 56 0.05 1.38 -16.42
N ARG A 57 1.15 1.96 -15.93
CA ARG A 57 2.40 2.00 -16.69
C ARG A 57 2.98 0.60 -16.92
N VAL A 58 2.90 -0.28 -15.94
CA VAL A 58 3.30 -1.69 -16.09
C VAL A 58 2.51 -2.34 -17.22
N VAL A 59 1.19 -2.20 -17.25
CA VAL A 59 0.34 -2.75 -18.32
C VAL A 59 0.70 -2.20 -19.70
N GLU A 60 1.04 -0.90 -19.79
CA GLU A 60 1.45 -0.26 -21.06
C GLU A 60 2.78 -0.78 -21.61
N VAL A 61 3.75 -1.10 -20.74
CA VAL A 61 5.09 -1.51 -21.15
C VAL A 61 5.26 -3.02 -21.27
N LEU A 62 4.37 -3.80 -20.66
CA LEU A 62 4.37 -5.24 -20.84
C LEU A 62 3.98 -5.58 -22.28
N PRO A 63 4.73 -6.47 -22.95
CA PRO A 63 4.33 -6.97 -24.26
C PRO A 63 2.94 -7.62 -24.13
N LYS A 64 2.05 -7.35 -25.08
CA LYS A 64 0.77 -8.06 -25.20
C LYS A 64 1.09 -9.54 -25.38
N GLN A 65 0.96 -10.31 -24.35
CA GLN A 65 1.09 -11.76 -24.43
C GLN A 65 -0.23 -12.32 -24.96
N ASP A 66 -0.17 -13.06 -26.04
CA ASP A 66 -1.25 -13.95 -26.43
C ASP A 66 -1.46 -14.92 -25.26
N ALA A 67 -2.63 -14.85 -24.64
CA ALA A 67 -3.12 -15.65 -23.53
C ALA A 67 -2.02 -16.43 -22.78
N ALA A 68 -1.34 -15.77 -21.86
CA ALA A 68 -0.47 -16.47 -20.94
C ALA A 68 -1.30 -17.54 -20.20
N PRO A 69 -0.79 -18.77 -20.03
CA PRO A 69 -1.46 -19.74 -19.19
C PRO A 69 -1.76 -19.07 -17.85
N ALA A 70 -2.97 -19.26 -17.34
CA ALA A 70 -3.37 -18.74 -16.05
C ALA A 70 -2.27 -19.13 -15.03
N LEU A 71 -1.52 -18.14 -14.57
CA LEU A 71 -0.56 -18.39 -13.51
C LEU A 71 -1.33 -18.91 -12.30
N PRO A 72 -0.81 -19.93 -11.60
CA PRO A 72 -1.35 -20.29 -10.31
C PRO A 72 -1.41 -19.03 -9.45
N ALA A 73 -2.42 -18.94 -8.60
CA ALA A 73 -2.73 -17.81 -7.74
C ALA A 73 -1.49 -17.03 -7.24
N ASP A 74 -1.62 -15.72 -7.13
CA ASP A 74 -0.51 -14.80 -6.80
C ASP A 74 0.32 -15.30 -5.62
N LEU A 75 1.62 -15.43 -5.86
CA LEU A 75 2.60 -15.96 -4.91
C LEU A 75 3.47 -14.81 -4.37
N ALA A 76 3.53 -14.67 -3.05
CA ALA A 76 4.50 -13.81 -2.40
C ALA A 76 5.79 -14.59 -2.10
N LEU A 77 6.93 -14.04 -2.48
CA LEU A 77 8.25 -14.59 -2.20
C LEU A 77 8.95 -13.73 -1.15
N THR A 78 9.50 -14.38 -0.11
CA THR A 78 10.24 -13.70 0.97
C THR A 78 11.66 -14.27 1.05
N THR A 79 12.63 -13.45 1.47
CA THR A 79 14.03 -13.87 1.66
C THR A 79 14.30 -14.45 3.03
N ALA A 80 13.32 -14.41 3.93
CA ALA A 80 13.34 -15.02 5.25
C ALA A 80 11.95 -15.57 5.59
N PRO A 81 11.82 -16.51 6.53
CA PRO A 81 10.53 -17.03 6.94
C PRO A 81 9.58 -15.90 7.33
N ALA A 82 8.42 -15.82 6.68
CA ALA A 82 7.43 -14.79 6.95
C ALA A 82 6.72 -15.09 8.29
N PRO A 83 6.70 -14.16 9.24
CA PRO A 83 5.90 -14.30 10.46
C PRO A 83 4.40 -14.29 10.15
N ASP A 84 3.58 -14.79 11.09
CA ASP A 84 2.15 -15.01 10.87
C ASP A 84 1.36 -13.73 10.59
N ASP A 85 1.75 -12.60 11.15
CA ASP A 85 1.13 -11.30 10.88
C ASP A 85 1.40 -10.85 9.44
N LEU A 86 2.62 -11.03 8.94
CA LEU A 86 2.94 -10.75 7.53
C LEU A 86 2.18 -11.70 6.59
N ARG A 87 2.10 -13.00 6.91
CA ARG A 87 1.32 -13.97 6.10
C ARG A 87 -0.15 -13.56 6.01
N ARG A 88 -0.75 -13.13 7.14
CA ARG A 88 -2.14 -12.63 7.16
C ARG A 88 -2.30 -11.36 6.32
N ALA A 89 -1.37 -10.42 6.42
CA ALA A 89 -1.41 -9.19 5.63
C ALA A 89 -1.30 -9.47 4.12
N LEU A 90 -0.41 -10.39 3.72
CA LEU A 90 -0.26 -10.83 2.32
C LEU A 90 -1.54 -11.52 1.81
N ALA A 91 -2.16 -12.39 2.62
CA ALA A 91 -3.42 -13.02 2.27
C ALA A 91 -4.56 -12.00 2.10
N GLN A 92 -4.64 -10.98 2.95
CA GLN A 92 -5.59 -9.86 2.82
C GLN A 92 -5.32 -9.01 1.56
N ALA A 93 -4.06 -8.91 1.14
CA ALA A 93 -3.65 -8.24 -0.10
C ALA A 93 -3.90 -9.09 -1.37
N GLY A 94 -4.42 -10.32 -1.24
CA GLY A 94 -4.79 -11.19 -2.36
C GLY A 94 -3.77 -12.25 -2.73
N PHE A 95 -2.63 -12.36 -2.01
CA PHE A 95 -1.65 -13.42 -2.26
C PHE A 95 -2.15 -14.76 -1.69
N ALA A 96 -2.30 -15.76 -2.55
CA ALA A 96 -2.81 -17.06 -2.15
C ALA A 96 -1.78 -17.94 -1.42
N ALA A 97 -0.48 -17.68 -1.65
CA ALA A 97 0.61 -18.39 -1.00
C ALA A 97 1.78 -17.44 -0.67
N CYS A 98 2.58 -17.85 0.32
CA CYS A 98 3.80 -17.16 0.70
C CYS A 98 4.90 -18.20 0.90
N GLU A 99 5.96 -18.12 0.10
CA GLU A 99 7.09 -19.04 0.14
C GLU A 99 8.38 -18.29 0.48
N THR A 100 9.30 -18.99 1.14
CA THR A 100 10.63 -18.45 1.43
C THR A 100 11.63 -18.93 0.37
N LEU A 101 12.35 -18.01 -0.24
CA LEU A 101 13.45 -18.33 -1.13
C LEU A 101 14.61 -18.86 -0.29
N HIS A 102 15.02 -20.06 -0.59
CA HIS A 102 16.27 -20.62 -0.06
C HIS A 102 17.39 -20.32 -1.07
N ALA A 103 18.37 -19.52 -0.63
CA ALA A 103 19.58 -19.25 -1.42
C ALA A 103 20.57 -20.42 -1.32
#